data_ebdb2b639c56291c76383ec5abf6f328
#
_entry.id   ebdb2b639c56291c76383ec5abf6f328
#
_cell.length_a   1.000
_cell.length_b   1.000
_cell.length_c   1.000
_cell.angle_alpha   90.00
_cell.angle_beta   90.00
_cell.angle_gamma   90.00
#
_symmetry.space_group_name_H-M   'P 1'
#
loop_
_entity.id
_entity.type
_entity.pdbx_description
1 polymer ?
#
loop_
_entity_poly.entity_id
_entity_poly.type
_entity_poly.pdbx_seq_one_letter_code
_entity_poly.pdbx_strand_id
1 'polypeptide(L)'
;MKRTEITIAGDSPGTSHQLTRFDIGPDDPTLPKIFLQAGLHAGEQPGMMILHHLLAMLEAGEQSGRLRARFVIFPMSNPIGMGQVGLHHHQGRYHLRSGLNFNRGWFDLFEMLAENGGLTNLAAALLSGSSD
;
A
#
# COMPACT_ATOMS: atom_id res chain seq x y z
N MET A 1 0.73 -6.95 15.42
CA MET A 1 1.15 -6.11 14.26
C MET A 1 2.61 -6.39 13.90
N LYS A 2 2.93 -6.62 12.63
CA LYS A 2 4.28 -6.79 12.11
C LYS A 2 4.65 -5.56 11.26
N ARG A 3 5.79 -4.93 11.56
CA ARG A 3 6.36 -3.83 10.77
C ARG A 3 7.53 -4.36 9.93
N THR A 4 7.58 -4.00 8.67
CA THR A 4 8.64 -4.36 7.72
C THR A 4 9.12 -3.10 7.01
N GLU A 5 10.44 -2.92 6.92
CA GLU A 5 11.06 -1.86 6.13
C GLU A 5 11.55 -2.45 4.81
N ILE A 6 11.13 -1.84 3.71
CA ILE A 6 11.53 -2.20 2.35
C ILE A 6 12.47 -1.11 1.84
N THR A 7 13.68 -1.48 1.52
CA THR A 7 14.68 -0.54 1.00
C THR A 7 14.51 -0.36 -0.50
N ILE A 8 14.38 0.88 -0.94
CA ILE A 8 14.34 1.30 -2.34
C ILE A 8 15.65 2.02 -2.63
N ALA A 9 16.37 1.62 -3.68
CA ALA A 9 17.59 2.30 -4.08
C ALA A 9 17.30 3.76 -4.46
N GLY A 10 18.14 4.65 -4.01
CA GLY A 10 18.06 6.07 -4.38
C GLY A 10 18.70 6.34 -5.74
N ASP A 11 18.49 7.54 -6.26
CA ASP A 11 18.98 7.98 -7.57
C ASP A 11 20.51 8.22 -7.61
N SER A 12 21.14 8.31 -6.45
CA SER A 12 22.57 8.54 -6.31
C SER A 12 23.26 7.35 -5.63
N PRO A 13 24.49 7.02 -5.97
CA PRO A 13 25.23 5.95 -5.31
C PRO A 13 25.28 6.11 -3.79
N GLY A 14 25.00 5.03 -3.07
CA GLY A 14 25.00 5.02 -1.60
C GLY A 14 23.76 5.64 -0.94
N THR A 15 22.74 6.07 -1.71
CA THR A 15 21.49 6.59 -1.18
C THR A 15 20.37 5.54 -1.25
N SER A 16 19.46 5.59 -0.29
CA SER A 16 18.27 4.74 -0.27
C SER A 16 17.10 5.44 0.41
N HIS A 17 15.91 4.96 0.11
CA HIS A 17 14.67 5.32 0.78
C HIS A 17 14.09 4.10 1.50
N GLN A 18 13.37 4.33 2.58
CA GLN A 18 12.68 3.27 3.32
C GLN A 18 11.18 3.37 3.11
N LEU A 19 10.57 2.27 2.71
CA LEU A 19 9.13 2.12 2.60
C LEU A 19 8.63 1.22 3.73
N THR A 20 7.84 1.79 4.63
CA THR A 20 7.32 1.06 5.78
C THR A 20 6.01 0.35 5.43
N ARG A 21 5.96 -0.94 5.70
CA ARG A 21 4.79 -1.79 5.58
C ARG A 21 4.37 -2.31 6.94
N PHE A 22 3.06 -2.30 7.19
CA PHE A 22 2.44 -2.95 8.35
C PHE A 22 1.55 -4.10 7.90
N ASP A 23 1.71 -5.27 8.54
CA ASP A 23 0.83 -6.41 8.41
C ASP A 23 0.12 -6.61 9.75
N ILE A 24 -1.21 -6.62 9.75
CA ILE A 24 -2.05 -6.68 10.95
C ILE A 24 -3.21 -7.65 10.71
N GLY A 25 -3.55 -8.42 11.71
CA GLY A 25 -4.67 -9.35 11.72
C GLY A 25 -4.25 -10.80 11.87
N PRO A 26 -5.21 -11.74 11.92
CA PRO A 26 -4.94 -13.15 12.10
C PRO A 26 -4.08 -13.74 10.98
N ASP A 27 -3.20 -14.68 11.32
CA ASP A 27 -2.44 -15.45 10.33
C ASP A 27 -3.31 -16.60 9.77
N ASP A 28 -4.39 -16.22 9.12
CA ASP A 28 -5.35 -17.13 8.49
C ASP A 28 -5.54 -16.75 7.01
N PRO A 29 -5.02 -17.56 6.07
CA PRO A 29 -5.09 -17.27 4.64
C PRO A 29 -6.52 -17.27 4.08
N THR A 30 -7.49 -17.84 4.79
CA THR A 30 -8.90 -17.89 4.36
C THR A 30 -9.62 -16.56 4.58
N LEU A 31 -9.11 -15.72 5.50
CA LEU A 31 -9.71 -14.41 5.77
C LEU A 31 -9.40 -13.41 4.65
N PRO A 32 -10.34 -12.48 4.40
CA PRO A 32 -10.13 -11.40 3.44
C PRO A 32 -8.85 -10.62 3.72
N LYS A 33 -8.15 -10.23 2.65
CA LYS A 33 -6.97 -9.36 2.71
C LYS A 33 -7.34 -7.96 2.24
N ILE A 34 -7.15 -6.98 3.11
CA ILE A 34 -7.43 -5.56 2.84
C ILE A 34 -6.09 -4.85 2.65
N PHE A 35 -5.92 -4.22 1.49
CA PHE A 35 -4.75 -3.41 1.17
C PHE A 35 -5.12 -1.93 1.28
N LEU A 36 -4.35 -1.17 2.05
CA LEU A 36 -4.53 0.26 2.25
C LEU A 36 -3.20 0.99 2.01
N GLN A 37 -3.27 2.07 1.25
CA GLN A 37 -2.11 2.93 1.02
C GLN A 37 -2.50 4.40 1.02
N ALA A 38 -1.54 5.25 1.41
CA ALA A 38 -1.66 6.70 1.35
C ALA A 38 -0.34 7.35 0.94
N GLY A 39 -0.38 8.63 0.61
CA GLY A 39 0.82 9.41 0.30
C GLY A 39 1.50 9.04 -1.00
N LEU A 40 0.75 8.61 -2.04
CA LEU A 40 1.28 8.45 -3.40
C LEU A 40 1.74 9.79 -3.97
N HIS A 41 0.91 10.82 -3.87
CA HIS A 41 1.38 12.19 -3.93
C HIS A 41 1.82 12.60 -2.52
N ALA A 42 3.09 12.74 -2.29
CA ALA A 42 3.64 12.89 -0.95
C ALA A 42 3.21 14.17 -0.20
N GLY A 43 2.67 15.16 -0.90
CA GLY A 43 2.08 16.36 -0.30
C GLY A 43 0.64 16.17 0.21
N GLU A 44 -0.01 15.05 -0.07
CA GLU A 44 -1.41 14.78 0.31
C GLU A 44 -1.47 14.09 1.68
N GLN A 45 -1.27 14.87 2.73
CA GLN A 45 -1.13 14.39 4.11
C GLN A 45 -2.37 13.76 4.76
N PRO A 46 -3.64 14.16 4.46
CA PRO A 46 -4.80 13.64 5.17
C PRO A 46 -4.90 12.12 5.18
N GLY A 47 -4.64 11.46 4.04
CA GLY A 47 -4.67 10.00 3.95
C GLY A 47 -3.62 9.32 4.84
N MET A 48 -2.41 9.90 4.93
CA MET A 48 -1.35 9.39 5.79
C MET A 48 -1.75 9.48 7.27
N MET A 49 -2.36 10.59 7.68
CA MET A 49 -2.85 10.77 9.05
C MET A 49 -3.98 9.80 9.39
N ILE A 50 -4.93 9.60 8.47
CA ILE A 50 -6.01 8.63 8.67
C ILE A 50 -5.42 7.23 8.90
N LEU A 51 -4.48 6.78 8.05
CA LEU A 51 -3.86 5.47 8.21
C LEU A 51 -3.03 5.37 9.48
N HIS A 52 -2.37 6.45 9.91
CA HIS A 52 -1.64 6.48 11.18
C HIS A 52 -2.57 6.23 12.38
N HIS A 53 -3.73 6.90 12.43
CA HIS A 53 -4.71 6.66 13.48
C HIS A 53 -5.35 5.27 13.39
N LEU A 54 -5.62 4.79 12.17
CA LEU A 54 -6.18 3.46 11.94
C LEU A 54 -5.26 2.35 12.44
N LEU A 55 -3.94 2.48 12.32
CA LEU A 55 -2.96 1.51 12.82
C LEU A 55 -3.16 1.22 14.31
N ALA A 56 -3.31 2.24 15.15
CA ALA A 56 -3.56 2.06 16.58
C ALA A 56 -4.88 1.34 16.88
N MET A 57 -5.92 1.64 16.11
CA MET A 57 -7.22 0.97 16.26
C MET A 57 -7.16 -0.49 15.85
N LEU A 58 -6.47 -0.79 14.76
CA LEU A 58 -6.29 -2.17 14.27
C LEU A 58 -5.42 -2.98 15.21
N GLU A 59 -4.38 -2.40 15.77
CA GLU A 59 -3.53 -3.05 16.78
C GLU A 59 -4.34 -3.44 18.01
N ALA A 60 -5.17 -2.54 18.53
CA ALA A 60 -6.08 -2.84 19.63
C ALA A 60 -7.12 -3.93 19.26
N GLY A 61 -7.60 -3.92 18.01
CA GLY A 61 -8.48 -4.95 17.46
C GLY A 61 -7.81 -6.31 17.36
N GLU A 62 -6.54 -6.36 16.95
CA GLU A 62 -5.71 -7.58 16.88
C GLU A 62 -5.50 -8.16 18.27
N GLN A 63 -5.06 -7.34 19.24
CA GLN A 63 -4.83 -7.74 20.62
C GLN A 63 -6.08 -8.31 21.30
N SER A 64 -7.25 -7.79 20.95
CA SER A 64 -8.54 -8.27 21.48
C SER A 64 -9.18 -9.40 20.67
N GLY A 65 -8.53 -9.91 19.62
CA GLY A 65 -9.03 -10.99 18.78
C GLY A 65 -10.29 -10.67 17.98
N ARG A 66 -10.57 -9.36 17.76
CA ARG A 66 -11.79 -8.90 17.07
C ARG A 66 -11.64 -8.77 15.57
N LEU A 67 -10.41 -8.81 15.03
CA LEU A 67 -10.20 -8.68 13.59
C LEU A 67 -10.71 -9.92 12.85
N ARG A 68 -11.41 -9.68 11.76
CA ARG A 68 -11.94 -10.69 10.84
C ARG A 68 -11.41 -10.52 9.41
N ALA A 69 -10.29 -9.81 9.29
CA ALA A 69 -9.55 -9.59 8.03
C ALA A 69 -8.07 -9.43 8.33
N ARG A 70 -7.26 -9.63 7.30
CA ARG A 70 -5.82 -9.33 7.30
C ARG A 70 -5.62 -7.99 6.63
N PHE A 71 -4.78 -7.15 7.19
CA PHE A 71 -4.49 -5.82 6.65
C PHE A 71 -3.04 -5.73 6.22
N VAL A 72 -2.81 -5.16 5.04
CA VAL A 72 -1.50 -4.71 4.56
C VAL A 72 -1.59 -3.21 4.36
N ILE A 73 -0.79 -2.46 5.10
CA ILE A 73 -0.91 -1.00 5.16
C ILE A 73 0.43 -0.35 4.84
N PHE A 74 0.40 0.60 3.90
CA PHE A 74 1.49 1.50 3.57
C PHE A 74 1.04 2.94 3.89
N PRO A 75 1.32 3.46 5.09
CA PRO A 75 0.85 4.79 5.49
C PRO A 75 1.45 5.91 4.67
N MET A 76 2.65 5.70 4.13
CA MET A 76 3.39 6.63 3.29
C MET A 76 4.04 5.84 2.15
N SER A 77 3.33 5.76 1.01
CA SER A 77 3.73 4.91 -0.12
C SER A 77 4.81 5.52 -1.01
N ASN A 78 5.12 6.81 -0.86
CA ASN A 78 6.07 7.52 -1.70
C ASN A 78 7.18 8.21 -0.88
N PRO A 79 8.15 7.46 -0.34
CA PRO A 79 9.26 8.05 0.40
C PRO A 79 10.18 8.90 -0.49
N ILE A 80 10.25 8.63 -1.79
CA ILE A 80 11.00 9.45 -2.76
C ILE A 80 10.38 10.84 -2.84
N GLY A 81 9.08 10.93 -3.13
CA GLY A 81 8.37 12.20 -3.19
C GLY A 81 8.39 12.98 -1.89
N MET A 82 8.41 12.31 -0.73
CA MET A 82 8.55 12.96 0.58
C MET A 82 9.88 13.70 0.72
N GLY A 83 10.96 13.17 0.15
CA GLY A 83 12.29 13.78 0.18
C GLY A 83 12.52 14.88 -0.86
N GLN A 84 11.60 15.08 -1.80
CA GLN A 84 11.78 16.06 -2.88
C GLN A 84 11.41 17.47 -2.43
N VAL A 85 12.39 18.22 -1.95
CA VAL A 85 12.28 19.64 -1.61
C VAL A 85 13.25 20.44 -2.47
N GLY A 86 12.74 21.40 -3.23
CA GLY A 86 13.52 22.29 -4.06
C GLY A 86 13.06 23.74 -3.90
N LEU A 87 14.00 24.70 -3.76
CA LEU A 87 13.71 26.12 -3.62
C LEU A 87 12.67 26.43 -2.52
N HIS A 88 12.79 25.75 -1.38
CA HIS A 88 11.87 25.83 -0.23
C HIS A 88 10.44 25.31 -0.49
N HIS A 89 10.18 24.66 -1.63
CA HIS A 89 8.88 24.07 -1.95
C HIS A 89 8.97 22.55 -2.00
N HIS A 90 7.98 21.88 -1.41
CA HIS A 90 7.83 20.43 -1.50
C HIS A 90 7.25 20.03 -2.86
N GLN A 91 7.87 19.05 -3.52
CA GLN A 91 7.55 18.59 -4.87
C GLN A 91 7.10 17.12 -4.87
N GLY A 92 6.07 16.80 -4.10
CA GLY A 92 5.65 15.41 -3.86
C GLY A 92 4.75 14.78 -4.90
N ARG A 93 4.38 15.48 -6.00
CA ARG A 93 3.45 14.98 -7.03
C ARG A 93 4.15 14.29 -8.19
N TYR A 94 5.30 14.79 -8.59
CA TYR A 94 6.07 14.29 -9.73
C TYR A 94 7.47 13.89 -9.28
N HIS A 95 8.00 12.84 -9.91
CA HIS A 95 9.40 12.47 -9.73
C HIS A 95 10.27 13.50 -10.47
N LEU A 96 11.10 14.25 -9.73
CA LEU A 96 11.83 15.40 -10.28
C LEU A 96 12.76 15.05 -11.43
N ARG A 97 13.37 13.86 -11.40
CA ARG A 97 14.31 13.42 -12.42
C ARG A 97 13.63 13.01 -13.73
N SER A 98 12.52 12.26 -13.66
CA SER A 98 11.85 11.70 -14.84
C SER A 98 10.62 12.50 -15.28
N GLY A 99 10.09 13.38 -14.43
CA GLY A 99 8.83 14.11 -14.66
C GLY A 99 7.56 13.23 -14.54
N LEU A 100 7.69 11.96 -14.16
CA LEU A 100 6.56 11.05 -14.02
C LEU A 100 5.72 11.40 -12.81
N ASN A 101 4.39 11.37 -12.98
CA ASN A 101 3.45 11.55 -11.88
C ASN A 101 3.38 10.25 -11.07
N PHE A 102 3.60 10.33 -9.75
CA PHE A 102 3.63 9.18 -8.85
C PHE A 102 2.31 8.42 -8.74
N ASN A 103 1.20 9.03 -9.13
CA ASN A 103 -0.11 8.38 -9.10
C ASN A 103 -0.69 8.25 -10.53
N ARG A 104 0.14 7.81 -11.46
CA ARG A 104 -0.23 7.47 -12.84
C ARG A 104 0.55 6.24 -13.28
N GLY A 105 0.17 5.68 -14.43
CA GLY A 105 0.82 4.50 -14.99
C GLY A 105 0.54 3.22 -14.20
N TRP A 106 -0.64 3.12 -13.61
CA TRP A 106 -1.09 1.90 -12.96
C TRP A 106 -1.17 0.75 -13.95
N PHE A 107 -0.82 -0.44 -13.48
CA PHE A 107 -1.04 -1.67 -14.24
C PHE A 107 -2.53 -1.87 -14.49
N ASP A 108 -2.88 -2.34 -15.68
CA ASP A 108 -4.21 -2.86 -15.90
C ASP A 108 -4.34 -4.21 -15.20
N LEU A 109 -4.99 -4.19 -14.04
CA LEU A 109 -5.19 -5.39 -13.22
C LEU A 109 -6.07 -6.43 -13.92
N PHE A 110 -6.99 -6.00 -14.78
CA PHE A 110 -7.83 -6.91 -15.53
C PHE A 110 -7.02 -7.64 -16.60
N GLU A 111 -6.15 -6.92 -17.31
CA GLU A 111 -5.24 -7.51 -18.29
C GLU A 111 -4.29 -8.51 -17.63
N MET A 112 -3.64 -8.12 -16.53
CA MET A 112 -2.74 -9.00 -15.76
C MET A 112 -3.46 -10.25 -15.24
N LEU A 113 -4.70 -10.12 -14.75
CA LEU A 113 -5.49 -11.25 -14.27
C LEU A 113 -5.94 -12.16 -15.42
N ALA A 114 -6.30 -11.59 -16.58
CA ALA A 114 -6.68 -12.35 -17.77
C ALA A 114 -5.51 -13.20 -18.29
N GLU A 115 -4.33 -12.60 -18.43
CA GLU A 115 -3.12 -13.29 -18.91
C GLU A 115 -2.69 -14.44 -17.99
N ASN A 116 -2.90 -14.32 -16.69
CA ASN A 116 -2.53 -15.34 -15.70
C ASN A 116 -3.68 -16.31 -15.34
N GLY A 117 -4.79 -16.29 -16.06
CA GLY A 117 -5.97 -17.11 -15.76
C GLY A 117 -6.68 -16.69 -14.45
N GLY A 118 -6.30 -15.59 -13.86
CA GLY A 118 -6.83 -15.11 -12.58
C GLY A 118 -8.30 -14.72 -12.63
N LEU A 119 -8.79 -14.21 -13.77
CA LEU A 119 -10.22 -13.90 -13.96
C LEU A 119 -11.09 -15.16 -13.96
N THR A 120 -10.61 -16.25 -14.55
CA THR A 120 -11.30 -17.54 -14.54
C THR A 120 -11.39 -18.09 -13.13
N ASN A 121 -10.30 -18.01 -12.37
CA ASN A 121 -10.24 -18.44 -10.99
C ASN A 121 -11.12 -17.58 -10.08
N LEU A 122 -11.13 -16.27 -10.27
CA LEU A 122 -11.97 -15.33 -9.53
C LEU A 122 -13.47 -15.59 -9.82
N ALA A 123 -13.84 -15.76 -11.10
CA ALA A 123 -15.20 -16.09 -11.49
C ALA A 123 -15.66 -17.44 -10.91
N ALA A 124 -14.81 -18.46 -10.94
CA ALA A 124 -15.08 -19.75 -10.33
C ALA A 124 -15.28 -19.63 -8.81
N ALA A 125 -14.46 -18.86 -8.12
CA ALA A 125 -14.59 -18.62 -6.68
C ALA A 125 -15.88 -17.87 -6.32
N LEU A 126 -16.26 -16.86 -7.11
CA LEU A 126 -17.50 -16.11 -6.91
C LEU A 126 -18.75 -16.97 -7.16
N LEU A 127 -18.71 -17.85 -8.17
CA LEU A 127 -19.83 -18.74 -8.49
C LEU A 127 -19.95 -19.90 -7.50
N SER A 128 -18.85 -20.36 -6.90
CA SER A 128 -18.87 -21.43 -5.89
C SER A 128 -19.31 -20.94 -4.50
N GLY A 129 -19.18 -19.63 -4.21
CA GLY A 129 -19.60 -19.03 -2.95
C GLY A 129 -21.08 -18.60 -2.89
N SER A 130 -21.88 -18.83 -3.94
CA SER A 130 -23.28 -18.42 -4.01
C SER A 130 -24.29 -19.55 -3.75
N SER A 131 -23.86 -20.61 -3.07
CA SER A 131 -24.75 -21.70 -2.64
C SER A 131 -24.68 -21.83 -1.11
N ASP A 132 -25.36 -20.93 -0.41
CA ASP A 132 -26.00 -21.14 0.90
C ASP A 132 -27.08 -20.07 1.13
#